data_84445b5a966ab1af66b84fea01092818
#
_entry.id   84445b5a966ab1af66b84fea01092818
#
_cell.length_a   1.000
_cell.length_b   1.000
_cell.length_c   1.000
_cell.angle_alpha   90.00
_cell.angle_beta   90.00
_cell.angle_gamma   90.00
#
_symmetry.space_group_name_H-M   'P 1'
#
loop_
_entity.id
_entity.type
_entity.pdbx_description
1 polymer ?
#
loop_
_entity_poly.entity_id
_entity_poly.type
_entity_poly.pdbx_seq_one_letter_code
_entity_poly.pdbx_strand_id
1 'polypeptide(L)'
;MQCASEGWEGQRWGLKEAMVDVLMWQDTNETELDNWLVDNGYKKQNNAPLKGEMWRAPPNILGRYCVLDAEATYLLYMEHLLPIVKRFPKLADYHRQDFLPHVLIHIDQKMHGILTDRPHWQLYANELATAIAGSETEFRQHDKVAPLVAEWESAKLAEFLATEPARYKKVKERKEPEKFTKGGTISKNWLKWEELSKLPREESKTWQNWKAREAGIRAGEISGYRFNLQSGDHLRWLMYDKLNNKVLLQTDSGLPAVSEDALQAMGDVGQLIIGRALKVKELSYIGDYIERTAVRDTLHPSFKLPGTVTGRLAGREPNLQQLPKTRGALSGFISHPGYSFVDCDVNALEMVVTAELSQDKNLLSLYGPSAKKNDIYLFYGSMMASIGPKITSLGYDPYNPVGEVMDATKKAFKKERGIAKLLILSDNYGSGVKKKQKILSLNGVEMTLREVEDMHNSLLDAKAGVLAYVAWLKDEWRANGGWVENGYGLPICVDEKYEKDLLNRVVQGTGHAILQLYARIAADMLSEAGIEWYPIVMDWHDESIVEVRDDQVEMAKRIMEVDAYAELNRRLGGTCPLKGSAAVAKTLAGIKLEE
;
A
#
# COMPACT_ATOMS: atom_id res chain seq x y z
N MET A 1 12.02 -16.25 3.18
CA MET A 1 11.42 -17.55 2.94
C MET A 1 10.55 -18.03 4.10
N GLN A 2 11.06 -18.06 5.32
CA GLN A 2 10.31 -18.56 6.48
C GLN A 2 9.04 -17.77 6.78
N CYS A 3 9.07 -16.42 6.72
CA CYS A 3 7.87 -15.59 6.92
C CYS A 3 6.76 -15.87 5.91
N ALA A 4 7.11 -16.13 4.66
CA ALA A 4 6.15 -16.48 3.62
C ALA A 4 5.62 -17.91 3.77
N SER A 5 6.45 -18.82 4.32
CA SER A 5 6.10 -20.23 4.49
C SER A 5 5.31 -20.54 5.76
N GLU A 6 5.38 -19.70 6.80
CA GLU A 6 4.71 -19.94 8.09
C GLU A 6 3.50 -19.05 8.36
N GLY A 7 3.09 -18.23 7.40
CA GLY A 7 1.89 -17.38 7.53
C GLY A 7 1.98 -16.29 8.62
N TRP A 8 3.17 -15.98 9.07
CA TRP A 8 3.41 -15.07 10.20
C TRP A 8 3.37 -13.61 9.75
N GLU A 9 2.18 -13.13 9.54
CA GLU A 9 1.93 -11.74 9.15
C GLU A 9 2.35 -10.77 10.27
N GLY A 10 3.18 -9.80 9.93
CA GLY A 10 3.56 -8.70 10.82
C GLY A 10 4.76 -8.94 11.73
N GLN A 11 5.37 -10.12 11.73
CA GLN A 11 6.58 -10.37 12.53
C GLN A 11 7.84 -9.83 11.85
N ARG A 12 8.74 -9.30 12.66
CA ARG A 12 10.08 -8.89 12.23
C ARG A 12 11.01 -10.09 12.35
N TRP A 13 11.65 -10.45 11.24
CA TRP A 13 12.57 -11.58 11.19
C TRP A 13 14.03 -11.09 11.13
N GLY A 14 14.46 -10.46 12.20
CA GLY A 14 15.86 -10.35 12.49
C GLY A 14 16.38 -11.65 13.14
N LEU A 15 17.69 -11.88 13.14
CA LEU A 15 18.26 -13.05 13.81
C LEU A 15 17.83 -13.13 15.27
N LYS A 16 17.72 -11.98 15.96
CA LYS A 16 17.37 -11.91 17.39
C LYS A 16 15.94 -12.30 17.67
N GLU A 17 15.01 -11.82 16.85
CA GLU A 17 13.61 -12.23 16.95
C GLU A 17 13.45 -13.73 16.67
N ALA A 18 14.16 -14.25 15.65
CA ALA A 18 14.15 -15.68 15.34
C ALA A 18 14.77 -16.54 16.46
N MET A 19 15.83 -16.06 17.13
CA MET A 19 16.39 -16.73 18.32
C MET A 19 15.36 -16.87 19.43
N VAL A 20 14.62 -15.81 19.72
CA VAL A 20 13.61 -15.80 20.79
C VAL A 20 12.40 -16.66 20.39
N ASP A 21 11.85 -16.44 19.20
CA ASP A 21 10.57 -17.03 18.79
C ASP A 21 10.70 -18.50 18.37
N VAL A 22 11.84 -18.88 17.80
CA VAL A 22 12.07 -20.23 17.25
C VAL A 22 12.94 -21.09 18.17
N LEU A 23 14.10 -20.56 18.61
CA LEU A 23 15.01 -21.30 19.47
C LEU A 23 14.68 -21.17 20.96
N MET A 24 13.75 -20.29 21.33
CA MET A 24 13.42 -19.93 22.72
C MET A 24 14.62 -19.43 23.52
N TRP A 25 15.57 -18.78 22.85
CA TRP A 25 16.79 -18.27 23.47
C TRP A 25 16.63 -16.81 23.90
N GLN A 26 17.25 -16.47 25.06
CA GLN A 26 17.41 -15.08 25.50
C GLN A 26 18.82 -14.59 25.13
N ASP A 27 18.89 -13.47 24.41
CA ASP A 27 20.16 -12.86 24.04
C ASP A 27 20.69 -11.94 25.15
N THR A 28 21.43 -12.53 26.07
CA THR A 28 22.12 -11.77 27.13
C THR A 28 23.39 -11.09 26.64
N ASN A 29 24.05 -11.62 25.59
CA ASN A 29 25.33 -11.11 25.08
C ASN A 29 25.11 -9.82 24.25
N GLU A 30 23.99 -9.67 23.58
CA GLU A 30 23.63 -8.39 22.93
C GLU A 30 23.42 -7.30 23.98
N THR A 31 22.72 -7.61 25.05
CA THR A 31 22.52 -6.66 26.16
C THR A 31 23.84 -6.21 26.78
N GLU A 32 24.80 -7.13 26.95
CA GLU A 32 26.13 -6.81 27.45
C GLU A 32 26.91 -5.87 26.51
N LEU A 33 26.85 -6.16 25.20
CA LEU A 33 27.47 -5.32 24.16
C LEU A 33 26.84 -3.93 24.12
N ASP A 34 25.51 -3.86 24.17
CA ASP A 34 24.74 -2.61 24.14
C ASP A 34 25.05 -1.73 25.36
N ASN A 35 25.07 -2.32 26.56
CA ASN A 35 25.44 -1.62 27.77
C ASN A 35 26.89 -1.09 27.67
N TRP A 36 27.81 -1.91 27.20
CA TRP A 36 29.21 -1.46 27.02
C TRP A 36 29.31 -0.27 26.05
N LEU A 37 28.59 -0.30 24.91
CA LEU A 37 28.55 0.81 23.94
C LEU A 37 28.00 2.09 24.59
N VAL A 38 26.90 2.00 25.32
CA VAL A 38 26.27 3.14 25.99
C VAL A 38 27.20 3.73 27.07
N ASP A 39 27.77 2.88 27.91
CA ASP A 39 28.65 3.27 29.03
C ASP A 39 29.94 3.92 28.55
N ASN A 40 30.45 3.53 27.39
CA ASN A 40 31.64 4.10 26.76
C ASN A 40 31.35 5.27 25.81
N GLY A 41 30.11 5.81 25.83
CA GLY A 41 29.74 7.02 25.10
C GLY A 41 29.34 6.79 23.64
N TYR A 42 29.31 5.54 23.17
CA TYR A 42 28.82 5.18 21.80
C TYR A 42 27.31 5.05 21.77
N LYS A 43 26.63 6.19 21.92
CA LYS A 43 25.17 6.25 22.02
C LYS A 43 24.58 7.43 21.26
N LYS A 44 23.31 7.29 20.82
CA LYS A 44 22.49 8.35 20.22
C LYS A 44 21.97 9.32 21.31
N GLN A 45 21.38 10.43 20.91
CA GLN A 45 20.76 11.40 21.82
C GLN A 45 19.72 10.79 22.77
N ASN A 46 19.01 9.74 22.33
CA ASN A 46 18.00 9.02 23.12
C ASN A 46 18.61 7.85 23.93
N ASN A 47 19.91 7.83 24.17
CA ASN A 47 20.67 6.77 24.81
C ASN A 47 20.65 5.39 24.13
N ALA A 48 20.14 5.27 22.89
CA ALA A 48 20.25 4.00 22.16
C ALA A 48 21.70 3.74 21.72
N PRO A 49 22.19 2.47 21.75
CA PRO A 49 23.55 2.14 21.37
C PRO A 49 23.83 2.42 19.90
N LEU A 50 25.04 2.86 19.59
CA LEU A 50 25.56 3.03 18.22
C LEU A 50 26.17 1.71 17.74
N LYS A 51 25.34 0.81 17.21
CA LYS A 51 25.77 -0.52 16.72
C LYS A 51 26.89 -0.45 15.66
N GLY A 52 27.00 0.62 14.88
CA GLY A 52 28.12 0.84 13.94
C GLY A 52 29.50 0.93 14.60
N GLU A 53 29.56 1.20 15.91
CA GLU A 53 30.80 1.29 16.69
C GLU A 53 31.12 0.01 17.47
N MET A 54 30.37 -1.08 17.28
CA MET A 54 30.56 -2.34 18.04
C MET A 54 31.97 -2.94 17.90
N TRP A 55 32.64 -2.67 16.80
CA TRP A 55 34.03 -3.11 16.56
C TRP A 55 35.05 -2.58 17.59
N ARG A 56 34.68 -1.55 18.34
CA ARG A 56 35.49 -0.96 19.41
C ARG A 56 35.36 -1.72 20.74
N ALA A 57 34.37 -2.59 20.87
CA ALA A 57 34.18 -3.36 22.10
C ALA A 57 35.34 -4.34 22.34
N PRO A 58 35.64 -4.63 23.61
CA PRO A 58 36.65 -5.62 23.95
C PRO A 58 36.38 -6.97 23.26
N PRO A 59 37.47 -7.68 22.80
CA PRO A 59 37.32 -8.95 22.09
C PRO A 59 36.51 -10.01 22.84
N ASN A 60 36.58 -10.00 24.17
CA ASN A 60 35.79 -10.95 24.99
C ASN A 60 34.29 -10.64 25.02
N ILE A 61 33.87 -9.39 24.87
CA ILE A 61 32.46 -9.01 24.76
C ILE A 61 31.97 -9.25 23.32
N LEU A 62 32.68 -8.67 22.34
CA LEU A 62 32.32 -8.80 20.92
C LEU A 62 32.40 -10.26 20.45
N GLY A 63 33.42 -11.02 20.91
CA GLY A 63 33.58 -12.42 20.55
C GLY A 63 32.42 -13.29 21.03
N ARG A 64 31.95 -13.12 22.27
CA ARG A 64 30.77 -13.86 22.76
C ARG A 64 29.53 -13.54 21.98
N TYR A 65 29.30 -12.27 21.64
CA TYR A 65 28.19 -11.84 20.79
C TYR A 65 28.27 -12.52 19.41
N CYS A 66 29.45 -12.49 18.75
CA CYS A 66 29.60 -13.11 17.43
C CYS A 66 29.44 -14.64 17.45
N VAL A 67 29.94 -15.32 18.49
CA VAL A 67 29.78 -16.77 18.64
C VAL A 67 28.32 -17.16 18.79
N LEU A 68 27.56 -16.44 19.64
CA LEU A 68 26.15 -16.70 19.83
C LEU A 68 25.35 -16.47 18.53
N ASP A 69 25.66 -15.43 17.78
CA ASP A 69 24.99 -15.15 16.49
C ASP A 69 25.30 -16.26 15.46
N ALA A 70 26.53 -16.76 15.43
CA ALA A 70 26.91 -17.86 14.53
C ALA A 70 26.23 -19.17 14.94
N GLU A 71 26.19 -19.49 16.23
CA GLU A 71 25.53 -20.69 16.76
C GLU A 71 24.02 -20.64 16.51
N ALA A 72 23.38 -19.52 16.79
CA ALA A 72 21.96 -19.32 16.52
C ALA A 72 21.64 -19.48 15.03
N THR A 73 22.45 -18.90 14.16
CA THR A 73 22.29 -19.03 12.70
C THR A 73 22.40 -20.49 12.26
N TYR A 74 23.38 -21.22 12.81
CA TYR A 74 23.56 -22.64 12.52
C TYR A 74 22.36 -23.48 12.97
N LEU A 75 21.89 -23.29 14.20
CA LEU A 75 20.75 -24.04 14.74
C LEU A 75 19.44 -23.71 14.02
N LEU A 76 19.18 -22.44 13.74
CA LEU A 76 18.02 -22.04 12.92
C LEU A 76 18.04 -22.71 11.53
N TYR A 77 19.24 -22.82 10.92
CA TYR A 77 19.38 -23.54 9.67
C TYR A 77 19.13 -25.04 9.82
N MET A 78 19.81 -25.70 10.76
CA MET A 78 19.79 -27.15 10.90
C MET A 78 18.47 -27.69 11.43
N GLU A 79 17.90 -27.05 12.44
CA GLU A 79 16.74 -27.57 13.16
C GLU A 79 15.42 -27.07 12.59
N HIS A 80 15.45 -25.93 11.88
CA HIS A 80 14.21 -25.31 11.40
C HIS A 80 14.15 -25.21 9.88
N LEU A 81 15.13 -24.57 9.25
CA LEU A 81 15.08 -24.35 7.80
C LEU A 81 15.34 -25.63 6.99
N LEU A 82 16.33 -26.42 7.37
CA LEU A 82 16.70 -27.65 6.65
C LEU A 82 15.56 -28.70 6.60
N PRO A 83 14.78 -28.93 7.67
CA PRO A 83 13.58 -29.81 7.59
C PRO A 83 12.55 -29.32 6.57
N ILE A 84 12.31 -27.99 6.51
CA ILE A 84 11.40 -27.39 5.53
C ILE A 84 11.92 -27.62 4.10
N VAL A 85 13.21 -27.36 3.86
CA VAL A 85 13.83 -27.58 2.55
C VAL A 85 13.79 -29.06 2.15
N LYS A 86 13.98 -29.98 3.09
CA LYS A 86 13.85 -31.43 2.83
C LYS A 86 12.42 -31.83 2.49
N ARG A 87 11.43 -31.22 3.14
CA ARG A 87 10.01 -31.44 2.85
C ARG A 87 9.60 -30.87 1.48
N PHE A 88 10.18 -29.73 1.09
CA PHE A 88 9.88 -29.01 -0.15
C PHE A 88 11.16 -28.80 -0.99
N PRO A 89 11.65 -29.83 -1.72
CA PRO A 89 12.93 -29.76 -2.42
C PRO A 89 13.04 -28.62 -3.44
N LYS A 90 11.95 -28.30 -4.14
CA LYS A 90 11.88 -27.18 -5.09
C LYS A 90 12.23 -25.82 -4.48
N LEU A 91 12.08 -25.67 -3.15
CA LEU A 91 12.43 -24.44 -2.45
C LEU A 91 13.92 -24.11 -2.54
N ALA A 92 14.80 -25.11 -2.47
CA ALA A 92 16.25 -24.91 -2.60
C ALA A 92 16.64 -24.53 -4.02
N ASP A 93 16.01 -25.16 -5.02
CA ASP A 93 16.28 -24.87 -6.43
C ASP A 93 15.79 -23.46 -6.80
N TYR A 94 14.56 -23.13 -6.41
CA TYR A 94 14.04 -21.76 -6.56
C TYR A 94 14.95 -20.73 -5.90
N HIS A 95 15.39 -20.97 -4.66
CA HIS A 95 16.27 -20.02 -3.96
C HIS A 95 17.56 -19.75 -4.73
N ARG A 96 18.20 -20.78 -5.28
CA ARG A 96 19.46 -20.67 -6.00
C ARG A 96 19.30 -20.14 -7.42
N GLN A 97 18.27 -20.63 -8.13
CA GLN A 97 18.15 -20.40 -9.56
C GLN A 97 17.32 -19.16 -9.90
N ASP A 98 16.36 -18.80 -9.05
CA ASP A 98 15.43 -17.70 -9.33
C ASP A 98 15.56 -16.55 -8.32
N PHE A 99 15.50 -16.85 -7.01
CA PHE A 99 15.48 -15.81 -5.98
C PHE A 99 16.82 -15.06 -5.85
N LEU A 100 17.95 -15.74 -5.73
CA LEU A 100 19.24 -15.06 -5.59
C LEU A 100 19.64 -14.21 -6.82
N PRO A 101 19.48 -14.70 -8.07
CA PRO A 101 19.69 -13.85 -9.25
C PRO A 101 18.76 -12.63 -9.26
N HIS A 102 17.51 -12.79 -8.84
CA HIS A 102 16.57 -11.68 -8.74
C HIS A 102 16.99 -10.64 -7.69
N VAL A 103 17.58 -11.07 -6.57
CA VAL A 103 18.18 -10.16 -5.57
C VAL A 103 19.29 -9.31 -6.20
N LEU A 104 20.12 -9.88 -7.08
CA LEU A 104 21.17 -9.11 -7.77
C LEU A 104 20.58 -8.02 -8.68
N ILE A 105 19.52 -8.31 -9.42
CA ILE A 105 18.80 -7.31 -10.23
C ILE A 105 18.32 -6.14 -9.34
N HIS A 106 17.80 -6.42 -8.14
CA HIS A 106 17.38 -5.36 -7.22
C HIS A 106 18.54 -4.57 -6.60
N ILE A 107 19.71 -5.18 -6.45
CA ILE A 107 20.93 -4.47 -6.05
C ILE A 107 21.33 -3.49 -7.16
N ASP A 108 21.36 -3.94 -8.40
CA ASP A 108 21.69 -3.10 -9.55
C ASP A 108 20.67 -1.96 -9.72
N GLN A 109 19.37 -2.25 -9.57
CA GLN A 109 18.31 -1.24 -9.55
C GLN A 109 18.55 -0.18 -8.47
N LYS A 110 18.90 -0.61 -7.26
CA LYS A 110 19.19 0.31 -6.16
C LYS A 110 20.47 1.13 -6.41
N MET A 111 21.47 0.54 -7.04
CA MET A 111 22.73 1.24 -7.39
C MET A 111 22.52 2.26 -8.50
N HIS A 112 21.77 1.90 -9.55
CA HIS A 112 21.47 2.78 -10.67
C HIS A 112 20.53 3.92 -10.24
N GLY A 113 19.40 3.60 -9.64
CA GLY A 113 18.34 4.55 -9.27
C GLY A 113 17.53 5.01 -10.48
N ILE A 114 16.66 5.98 -10.27
CA ILE A 114 15.82 6.58 -11.31
C ILE A 114 16.14 8.06 -11.39
N LEU A 115 16.50 8.55 -12.57
CA LEU A 115 16.73 9.97 -12.80
C LEU A 115 15.42 10.74 -12.65
N THR A 116 15.49 11.93 -12.04
CA THR A 116 14.32 12.73 -11.72
C THR A 116 14.42 14.16 -12.20
N ASP A 117 13.30 14.74 -12.61
CA ASP A 117 13.16 16.18 -12.87
C ASP A 117 12.67 16.88 -11.59
N ARG A 118 13.61 17.14 -10.67
CA ARG A 118 13.33 17.82 -9.40
C ARG A 118 12.71 19.23 -9.58
N PRO A 119 13.17 20.08 -10.54
CA PRO A 119 12.49 21.35 -10.85
C PRO A 119 11.03 21.19 -11.24
N HIS A 120 10.68 20.18 -12.05
CA HIS A 120 9.30 19.87 -12.38
C HIS A 120 8.47 19.56 -11.12
N TRP A 121 8.98 18.72 -10.21
CA TRP A 121 8.26 18.41 -8.97
C TRP A 121 8.12 19.62 -8.05
N GLN A 122 9.09 20.55 -8.01
CA GLN A 122 8.96 21.78 -7.23
C GLN A 122 7.83 22.66 -7.75
N LEU A 123 7.70 22.82 -9.06
CA LEU A 123 6.58 23.52 -9.68
C LEU A 123 5.25 22.82 -9.38
N TYR A 124 5.20 21.52 -9.58
CA TYR A 124 4.01 20.71 -9.33
C TYR A 124 3.57 20.73 -7.85
N ALA A 125 4.51 20.69 -6.91
CA ALA A 125 4.21 20.84 -5.49
C ALA A 125 3.51 22.18 -5.16
N ASN A 126 3.94 23.27 -5.81
CA ASN A 126 3.30 24.59 -5.66
C ASN A 126 1.87 24.60 -6.26
N GLU A 127 1.68 23.95 -7.41
CA GLU A 127 0.35 23.77 -8.00
C GLU A 127 -0.58 22.96 -7.08
N LEU A 128 -0.09 21.86 -6.52
CA LEU A 128 -0.84 21.05 -5.55
C LEU A 128 -1.18 21.84 -4.29
N ALA A 129 -0.23 22.60 -3.74
CA ALA A 129 -0.48 23.44 -2.57
C ALA A 129 -1.57 24.48 -2.84
N THR A 130 -1.54 25.12 -4.01
CA THR A 130 -2.56 26.07 -4.46
C THR A 130 -3.92 25.38 -4.63
N ALA A 131 -3.95 24.21 -5.26
CA ALA A 131 -5.16 23.43 -5.47
C ALA A 131 -5.77 22.90 -4.14
N ILE A 132 -4.93 22.57 -3.15
CA ILE A 132 -5.38 22.19 -1.81
C ILE A 132 -6.03 23.37 -1.10
N ALA A 133 -5.41 24.54 -1.14
CA ALA A 133 -5.98 25.77 -0.58
C ALA A 133 -7.30 26.16 -1.25
N GLY A 134 -7.38 26.03 -2.58
CA GLY A 134 -8.62 26.19 -3.35
C GLY A 134 -9.72 25.23 -2.92
N SER A 135 -9.40 23.94 -2.81
CA SER A 135 -10.36 22.91 -2.35
C SER A 135 -10.84 23.15 -0.91
N GLU A 136 -9.98 23.67 -0.04
CA GLU A 136 -10.38 24.02 1.33
C GLU A 136 -11.30 25.26 1.35
N THR A 137 -11.04 26.22 0.49
CA THR A 137 -11.91 27.40 0.33
C THR A 137 -13.27 26.99 -0.21
N GLU A 138 -13.33 26.18 -1.26
CA GLU A 138 -14.55 25.63 -1.83
C GLU A 138 -15.37 24.87 -0.78
N PHE A 139 -14.74 23.99 -0.01
CA PHE A 139 -15.38 23.25 1.08
C PHE A 139 -15.98 24.19 2.13
N ARG A 140 -15.23 25.21 2.54
CA ARG A 140 -15.69 26.18 3.56
C ARG A 140 -16.79 27.12 3.05
N GLN A 141 -16.91 27.31 1.74
CA GLN A 141 -17.94 28.13 1.10
C GLN A 141 -19.16 27.30 0.65
N HIS A 142 -19.11 25.98 0.72
CA HIS A 142 -20.18 25.11 0.30
C HIS A 142 -21.45 25.31 1.14
N ASP A 143 -22.61 25.54 0.52
CA ASP A 143 -23.86 25.95 1.18
C ASP A 143 -24.28 25.06 2.36
N LYS A 144 -24.11 23.73 2.23
CA LYS A 144 -24.43 22.77 3.30
C LYS A 144 -23.39 22.75 4.43
N VAL A 145 -22.16 23.18 4.18
CA VAL A 145 -21.01 23.02 5.07
C VAL A 145 -20.69 24.31 5.82
N ALA A 146 -20.71 25.45 5.14
CA ALA A 146 -20.32 26.74 5.69
C ALA A 146 -20.97 27.07 7.05
N PRO A 147 -22.32 26.95 7.23
CA PRO A 147 -22.95 27.24 8.51
C PRO A 147 -22.55 26.26 9.61
N LEU A 148 -22.34 24.99 9.27
CA LEU A 148 -21.97 23.94 10.22
C LEU A 148 -20.52 24.10 10.71
N VAL A 149 -19.60 24.40 9.82
CA VAL A 149 -18.20 24.68 10.17
C VAL A 149 -18.12 25.92 11.06
N ALA A 150 -18.86 26.99 10.73
CA ALA A 150 -18.93 28.20 11.55
C ALA A 150 -19.53 27.90 12.95
N GLU A 151 -20.56 27.06 13.03
CA GLU A 151 -21.14 26.59 14.30
C GLU A 151 -20.07 25.87 15.14
N TRP A 152 -19.33 24.92 14.56
CA TRP A 152 -18.30 24.17 15.25
C TRP A 152 -17.18 25.07 15.78
N GLU A 153 -16.64 25.94 14.93
CA GLU A 153 -15.56 26.86 15.28
C GLU A 153 -16.00 27.88 16.34
N SER A 154 -17.25 28.36 16.26
CA SER A 154 -17.85 29.25 17.28
C SER A 154 -18.03 28.57 18.62
N ALA A 155 -18.46 27.31 18.63
CA ALA A 155 -18.60 26.51 19.84
C ALA A 155 -17.24 26.26 20.51
N LYS A 156 -16.20 25.97 19.73
CA LYS A 156 -14.83 25.80 20.24
C LYS A 156 -14.24 27.10 20.81
N LEU A 157 -14.50 28.23 20.14
CA LEU A 157 -14.13 29.54 20.67
C LEU A 157 -14.86 29.84 21.97
N ALA A 158 -16.16 29.55 22.06
CA ALA A 158 -16.95 29.76 23.28
C ALA A 158 -16.44 28.89 24.44
N GLU A 159 -16.08 27.62 24.16
CA GLU A 159 -15.44 26.72 25.12
C GLU A 159 -14.12 27.30 25.64
N PHE A 160 -13.28 27.82 24.76
CA PHE A 160 -12.04 28.53 25.15
C PHE A 160 -12.32 29.74 26.02
N LEU A 161 -13.25 30.58 25.60
CA LEU A 161 -13.61 31.84 26.32
C LEU A 161 -14.15 31.54 27.73
N ALA A 162 -14.83 30.41 27.92
CA ALA A 162 -15.38 30.03 29.22
C ALA A 162 -14.32 29.51 30.23
N THR A 163 -13.18 29.03 29.75
CA THR A 163 -12.16 28.43 30.63
C THR A 163 -11.27 29.44 31.33
N GLU A 164 -10.94 30.55 30.72
CA GLU A 164 -9.92 31.46 31.24
C GLU A 164 -10.42 32.38 32.36
N PRO A 165 -11.66 32.94 32.32
CA PRO A 165 -12.24 33.64 33.48
C PRO A 165 -12.24 32.79 34.75
N ALA A 166 -12.45 31.49 34.62
CA ALA A 166 -12.46 30.56 35.77
C ALA A 166 -11.05 30.34 36.36
N ARG A 167 -10.00 30.25 35.52
CA ARG A 167 -8.61 30.18 35.99
C ARG A 167 -8.14 31.43 36.69
N TYR A 168 -8.50 32.58 36.14
CA TYR A 168 -8.18 33.88 36.77
C TYR A 168 -8.91 34.05 38.10
N LYS A 169 -10.18 33.65 38.16
CA LYS A 169 -10.98 33.66 39.39
C LYS A 169 -10.37 32.74 40.47
N LYS A 170 -9.89 31.57 40.11
CA LYS A 170 -9.18 30.65 41.02
C LYS A 170 -7.88 31.20 41.61
N VAL A 171 -7.18 32.12 40.91
CA VAL A 171 -5.95 32.75 41.40
C VAL A 171 -6.29 33.83 42.43
N LYS A 172 -7.34 34.63 42.16
CA LYS A 172 -7.84 35.65 43.13
C LYS A 172 -8.49 35.05 44.37
N GLU A 173 -9.11 33.88 44.26
CA GLU A 173 -9.76 33.16 45.35
C GLU A 173 -8.78 32.34 46.20
N ARG A 174 -7.52 32.27 45.80
CA ARG A 174 -6.50 31.58 46.62
C ARG A 174 -6.21 32.38 47.88
N LYS A 175 -6.27 31.69 49.01
CA LYS A 175 -5.86 32.25 50.29
C LYS A 175 -4.44 32.83 50.16
N GLU A 176 -4.27 34.03 50.71
CA GLU A 176 -2.98 34.71 50.76
C GLU A 176 -1.90 33.77 51.32
N PRO A 177 -0.80 33.52 50.57
CA PRO A 177 0.28 32.67 51.08
C PRO A 177 1.00 33.37 52.22
N GLU A 178 1.68 32.61 53.08
CA GLU A 178 2.54 33.24 54.13
C GLU A 178 3.59 34.18 53.48
N LYS A 179 3.64 35.41 53.98
CA LYS A 179 4.50 36.46 53.47
C LYS A 179 5.97 36.17 53.64
N PHE A 180 6.33 35.48 54.73
CA PHE A 180 7.70 35.16 55.05
C PHE A 180 7.93 33.63 55.07
N THR A 181 9.08 33.21 54.59
CA THR A 181 9.58 31.86 54.74
C THR A 181 10.02 31.62 56.19
N LYS A 182 10.17 30.36 56.61
CA LYS A 182 10.70 30.01 57.95
C LYS A 182 12.10 30.65 58.24
N GLY A 183 12.79 31.11 57.21
CA GLY A 183 14.09 31.81 57.34
C GLY A 183 13.99 33.35 57.27
N GLY A 184 12.77 33.93 57.38
CA GLY A 184 12.56 35.38 57.47
C GLY A 184 12.63 36.11 56.14
N THR A 185 12.82 35.46 55.01
CA THR A 185 12.81 36.06 53.65
C THR A 185 11.41 36.09 53.09
N ILE A 186 11.10 37.10 52.25
CA ILE A 186 9.79 37.18 51.57
C ILE A 186 9.59 35.98 50.66
N SER A 187 8.46 35.30 50.84
CA SER A 187 8.12 34.10 50.06
C SER A 187 7.90 34.47 48.59
N LYS A 188 8.56 33.72 47.68
CA LYS A 188 8.32 33.83 46.23
C LYS A 188 6.84 33.60 45.86
N ASN A 189 6.13 32.79 46.61
CA ASN A 189 4.71 32.52 46.39
C ASN A 189 3.87 33.74 46.79
N TRP A 190 4.25 34.44 47.86
CA TRP A 190 3.56 35.66 48.31
C TRP A 190 3.82 36.79 47.30
N LEU A 191 5.03 37.00 46.85
CA LEU A 191 5.35 38.02 45.83
C LEU A 191 4.54 37.80 44.55
N LYS A 192 4.44 36.56 44.11
CA LYS A 192 3.63 36.21 42.94
C LYS A 192 2.13 36.39 43.18
N TRP A 193 1.66 36.10 44.36
CA TRP A 193 0.24 36.34 44.75
C TRP A 193 -0.04 37.84 44.87
N GLU A 194 0.85 38.61 45.47
CA GLU A 194 0.73 40.07 45.63
C GLU A 194 0.74 40.74 44.26
N GLU A 195 1.64 40.39 43.37
CA GLU A 195 1.69 40.88 41.99
C GLU A 195 0.38 40.59 41.24
N LEU A 196 -0.08 39.36 41.29
CA LEU A 196 -1.31 38.91 40.60
C LEU A 196 -2.59 39.46 41.24
N SER A 197 -2.58 39.84 42.54
CA SER A 197 -3.74 40.37 43.24
C SER A 197 -3.92 41.88 43.09
N LYS A 198 -2.83 42.60 42.83
CA LYS A 198 -2.81 44.07 42.71
C LYS A 198 -2.86 44.57 41.29
N LEU A 199 -2.42 43.76 40.31
CA LEU A 199 -2.43 44.18 38.91
C LEU A 199 -3.88 44.17 38.36
N PRO A 200 -4.26 45.21 37.60
CA PRO A 200 -5.44 45.16 36.76
C PRO A 200 -5.37 43.88 35.90
N ARG A 201 -6.53 43.27 35.65
CA ARG A 201 -6.65 42.01 34.88
C ARG A 201 -5.91 42.13 33.53
N GLU A 202 -6.01 43.28 32.89
CA GLU A 202 -5.47 43.60 31.56
C GLU A 202 -3.93 43.74 31.55
N GLU A 203 -3.31 44.02 32.70
CA GLU A 203 -1.85 44.17 32.82
C GLU A 203 -1.12 42.88 33.21
N SER A 204 -1.88 41.85 33.61
CA SER A 204 -1.25 40.59 33.98
C SER A 204 -0.71 39.85 32.75
N LYS A 205 0.52 39.33 32.81
CA LYS A 205 1.14 38.52 31.74
C LYS A 205 0.25 37.31 31.34
N THR A 206 -0.47 36.74 32.28
CA THR A 206 -1.43 35.64 32.07
C THR A 206 -2.60 36.10 31.20
N TRP A 207 -3.15 37.30 31.46
CA TRP A 207 -4.22 37.85 30.66
C TRP A 207 -3.76 38.26 29.26
N GLN A 208 -2.60 38.88 29.16
CA GLN A 208 -2.01 39.22 27.85
C GLN A 208 -1.77 38.01 26.99
N ASN A 209 -1.21 36.95 27.56
CA ASN A 209 -1.01 35.68 26.87
C ASN A 209 -2.35 35.02 26.45
N TRP A 210 -3.38 35.11 27.31
CA TRP A 210 -4.71 34.58 26.98
C TRP A 210 -5.36 35.44 25.86
N LYS A 211 -5.26 36.74 25.91
CA LYS A 211 -5.74 37.64 24.84
C LYS A 211 -5.02 37.44 23.52
N ALA A 212 -3.70 37.24 23.55
CA ALA A 212 -2.92 36.91 22.36
C ALA A 212 -3.40 35.54 21.77
N ARG A 213 -3.70 34.58 22.62
CA ARG A 213 -4.24 33.30 22.19
C ARG A 213 -5.65 33.41 21.64
N GLU A 214 -6.53 34.19 22.26
CA GLU A 214 -7.86 34.51 21.71
C GLU A 214 -7.75 35.13 20.32
N ALA A 215 -6.86 36.10 20.15
CA ALA A 215 -6.63 36.75 18.86
C ALA A 215 -6.15 35.74 17.81
N GLY A 216 -5.19 34.90 18.15
CA GLY A 216 -4.70 33.84 17.26
C GLY A 216 -5.79 32.80 16.90
N ILE A 217 -6.70 32.45 17.84
CA ILE A 217 -7.85 31.59 17.55
C ILE A 217 -8.80 32.28 16.55
N ARG A 218 -9.13 33.54 16.78
CA ARG A 218 -10.02 34.32 15.88
C ARG A 218 -9.41 34.52 14.49
N ALA A 219 -8.09 34.68 14.42
CA ALA A 219 -7.34 34.76 13.17
C ALA A 219 -7.22 33.39 12.45
N GLY A 220 -7.59 32.30 13.12
CA GLY A 220 -7.44 30.95 12.56
C GLY A 220 -6.00 30.42 12.56
N GLU A 221 -5.11 31.02 13.33
CA GLU A 221 -3.69 30.66 13.44
C GLU A 221 -3.45 29.48 14.39
N ILE A 222 -4.41 29.18 15.28
CA ILE A 222 -4.31 28.11 16.26
C ILE A 222 -5.13 26.90 15.80
N SER A 223 -4.48 25.85 15.38
CA SER A 223 -5.06 24.68 14.71
C SER A 223 -6.17 23.95 15.49
N GLY A 224 -6.07 23.86 16.81
CA GLY A 224 -7.05 23.13 17.64
C GLY A 224 -8.45 23.76 17.72
N TYR A 225 -8.65 24.95 17.17
CA TYR A 225 -9.92 25.70 17.16
C TYR A 225 -10.47 25.91 15.75
N ARG A 226 -9.83 25.33 14.77
CA ARG A 226 -10.26 25.37 13.38
C ARG A 226 -10.72 23.99 12.94
N PHE A 227 -11.81 23.94 12.19
CA PHE A 227 -12.30 22.67 11.64
C PHE A 227 -11.25 22.06 10.73
N ASN A 228 -10.86 20.81 11.03
CA ASN A 228 -9.75 20.13 10.35
C ASN A 228 -10.28 18.96 9.49
N LEU A 229 -10.10 19.06 8.19
CA LEU A 229 -10.48 18.06 7.19
C LEU A 229 -9.63 16.77 7.25
N GLN A 230 -8.55 16.74 8.04
CA GLN A 230 -7.77 15.53 8.28
C GLN A 230 -8.18 14.79 9.56
N SER A 231 -9.03 15.41 10.39
CA SER A 231 -9.51 14.80 11.63
C SER A 231 -10.71 13.90 11.36
N GLY A 232 -10.56 12.60 11.61
CA GLY A 232 -11.67 11.65 11.51
C GLY A 232 -12.86 12.02 12.41
N ASP A 233 -12.60 12.62 13.59
CA ASP A 233 -13.66 13.04 14.52
C ASP A 233 -14.44 14.26 13.98
N HIS A 234 -13.74 15.24 13.40
CA HIS A 234 -14.40 16.38 12.77
C HIS A 234 -15.24 15.94 11.57
N LEU A 235 -14.71 15.04 10.75
CA LEU A 235 -15.45 14.50 9.60
C LEU A 235 -16.65 13.66 10.03
N ARG A 236 -16.54 12.84 11.09
CA ARG A 236 -17.69 12.09 11.64
C ARG A 236 -18.77 13.02 12.14
N TRP A 237 -18.40 14.03 12.93
CA TRP A 237 -19.32 15.06 13.38
C TRP A 237 -20.06 15.75 12.22
N LEU A 238 -19.32 16.15 11.18
CA LEU A 238 -19.94 16.81 10.01
C LEU A 238 -20.84 15.87 9.23
N MET A 239 -20.30 14.72 8.82
CA MET A 239 -20.95 13.86 7.83
C MET A 239 -22.10 13.05 8.43
N TYR A 240 -21.97 12.58 9.67
CA TYR A 240 -22.99 11.74 10.29
C TYR A 240 -23.88 12.50 11.26
N ASP A 241 -23.32 13.31 12.17
CA ASP A 241 -24.12 13.96 13.21
C ASP A 241 -24.87 15.19 12.68
N LYS A 242 -24.30 15.92 11.70
CA LYS A 242 -24.91 17.13 11.16
C LYS A 242 -25.60 16.93 9.80
N LEU A 243 -24.94 16.26 8.86
CA LEU A 243 -25.52 16.01 7.53
C LEU A 243 -26.37 14.73 7.48
N ASN A 244 -26.46 13.97 8.59
CA ASN A 244 -27.30 12.78 8.74
C ASN A 244 -27.11 11.71 7.65
N ASN A 245 -25.88 11.54 7.13
CA ASN A 245 -25.60 10.49 6.18
C ASN A 245 -25.76 9.10 6.82
N LYS A 246 -26.23 8.13 6.05
CA LYS A 246 -26.37 6.75 6.49
C LYS A 246 -24.99 6.12 6.75
N VAL A 247 -24.82 5.46 7.88
CA VAL A 247 -23.58 4.70 8.17
C VAL A 247 -23.56 3.44 7.31
N LEU A 248 -22.75 3.47 6.26
CA LEU A 248 -22.54 2.34 5.36
C LEU A 248 -21.34 1.48 5.76
N LEU A 249 -20.31 2.10 6.30
CA LEU A 249 -19.06 1.46 6.73
C LEU A 249 -18.72 1.83 8.17
N GLN A 250 -18.10 0.89 8.89
CA GLN A 250 -17.56 1.11 10.23
C GLN A 250 -16.08 0.73 10.25
N THR A 251 -15.33 1.37 11.12
CA THR A 251 -13.95 0.99 11.46
C THR A 251 -13.93 -0.29 12.30
N ASP A 252 -12.77 -0.91 12.48
CA ASP A 252 -12.61 -2.09 13.36
C ASP A 252 -13.03 -1.82 14.80
N SER A 253 -12.94 -0.54 15.23
CA SER A 253 -13.42 -0.10 16.56
C SER A 253 -14.93 0.20 16.61
N GLY A 254 -15.69 -0.05 15.53
CA GLY A 254 -17.14 0.15 15.46
C GLY A 254 -17.60 1.58 15.20
N LEU A 255 -16.68 2.53 15.01
CA LEU A 255 -17.03 3.93 14.68
C LEU A 255 -17.45 4.06 13.20
N PRO A 256 -18.35 5.02 12.84
CA PRO A 256 -18.64 5.34 11.46
C PRO A 256 -17.38 5.66 10.67
N ALA A 257 -17.15 4.99 9.54
CA ALA A 257 -15.96 5.20 8.73
C ALA A 257 -16.07 6.51 7.92
N VAL A 258 -14.94 7.20 7.80
CA VAL A 258 -14.74 8.37 6.92
C VAL A 258 -13.61 8.10 5.92
N SER A 259 -13.50 6.83 5.51
CA SER A 259 -12.61 6.40 4.42
C SER A 259 -13.13 6.91 3.07
N GLU A 260 -12.28 6.85 2.05
CA GLU A 260 -12.64 7.22 0.68
C GLU A 260 -13.92 6.52 0.22
N ASP A 261 -14.01 5.18 0.42
CA ASP A 261 -15.20 4.39 0.08
C ASP A 261 -16.46 4.88 0.80
N ALA A 262 -16.35 5.28 2.07
CA ALA A 262 -17.50 5.78 2.82
C ALA A 262 -17.93 7.16 2.31
N LEU A 263 -16.96 8.05 2.10
CA LEU A 263 -17.22 9.43 1.64
C LEU A 263 -17.73 9.48 0.20
N GLN A 264 -17.36 8.54 -0.66
CA GLN A 264 -17.81 8.46 -2.05
C GLN A 264 -19.33 8.37 -2.15
N ALA A 265 -19.99 7.70 -1.21
CA ALA A 265 -21.46 7.60 -1.16
C ALA A 265 -22.16 8.82 -0.56
N MET A 266 -21.41 9.83 -0.10
CA MET A 266 -21.95 10.99 0.63
C MET A 266 -22.08 12.26 -0.24
N GLY A 267 -22.21 12.07 -1.56
CA GLY A 267 -22.49 13.14 -2.51
C GLY A 267 -21.37 14.17 -2.69
N ASP A 268 -21.76 15.39 -3.00
CA ASP A 268 -20.89 16.51 -3.33
C ASP A 268 -19.86 16.83 -2.22
N VAL A 269 -20.30 16.92 -0.97
CA VAL A 269 -19.42 17.19 0.17
C VAL A 269 -18.38 16.08 0.35
N GLY A 270 -18.79 14.81 0.21
CA GLY A 270 -17.88 13.68 0.26
C GLY A 270 -16.80 13.75 -0.83
N GLN A 271 -17.19 14.11 -2.05
CA GLN A 271 -16.28 14.26 -3.18
C GLN A 271 -15.25 15.40 -2.98
N LEU A 272 -15.66 16.53 -2.40
CA LEU A 272 -14.74 17.62 -2.06
C LEU A 272 -13.69 17.17 -1.03
N ILE A 273 -14.10 16.43 0.00
CA ILE A 273 -13.19 15.90 1.02
C ILE A 273 -12.21 14.91 0.40
N ILE A 274 -12.67 13.97 -0.43
CA ILE A 274 -11.83 13.00 -1.14
C ILE A 274 -10.83 13.73 -2.04
N GLY A 275 -11.31 14.64 -2.90
CA GLY A 275 -10.47 15.35 -3.85
C GLY A 275 -9.35 16.15 -3.18
N ARG A 276 -9.62 16.76 -2.01
CA ARG A 276 -8.60 17.42 -1.20
C ARG A 276 -7.63 16.39 -0.58
N ALA A 277 -8.14 15.31 0.00
CA ALA A 277 -7.33 14.31 0.67
C ALA A 277 -6.32 13.63 -0.28
N LEU A 278 -6.74 13.34 -1.51
CA LEU A 278 -5.87 12.79 -2.56
C LEU A 278 -4.74 13.76 -2.92
N LYS A 279 -5.03 15.06 -3.09
CA LYS A 279 -4.01 16.07 -3.37
C LYS A 279 -3.01 16.23 -2.21
N VAL A 280 -3.48 16.18 -0.96
CA VAL A 280 -2.62 16.25 0.23
C VAL A 280 -1.69 15.04 0.29
N LYS A 281 -2.23 13.85 0.04
CA LYS A 281 -1.45 12.61 -0.03
C LYS A 281 -0.38 12.71 -1.12
N GLU A 282 -0.77 13.16 -2.30
CA GLU A 282 0.13 13.34 -3.44
C GLU A 282 1.25 14.35 -3.14
N LEU A 283 0.90 15.51 -2.58
CA LEU A 283 1.90 16.51 -2.16
C LEU A 283 2.91 15.95 -1.16
N SER A 284 2.46 15.09 -0.24
CA SER A 284 3.36 14.42 0.71
C SER A 284 4.37 13.51 0.01
N TYR A 285 3.96 12.74 -1.02
CA TYR A 285 4.89 11.95 -1.81
C TYR A 285 5.89 12.81 -2.58
N ILE A 286 5.39 13.84 -3.28
CA ILE A 286 6.25 14.74 -4.06
C ILE A 286 7.25 15.47 -3.16
N GLY A 287 6.82 15.91 -1.96
CA GLY A 287 7.69 16.52 -0.96
C GLY A 287 8.82 15.59 -0.51
N ASP A 288 8.52 14.32 -0.22
CA ASP A 288 9.53 13.29 0.12
C ASP A 288 10.52 13.06 -1.04
N TYR A 289 10.04 13.04 -2.29
CA TYR A 289 10.91 12.88 -3.46
C TYR A 289 11.83 14.07 -3.66
N ILE A 290 11.32 15.30 -3.54
CA ILE A 290 12.13 16.54 -3.61
C ILE A 290 13.22 16.55 -2.54
N GLU A 291 12.91 16.12 -1.31
CA GLU A 291 13.86 16.05 -0.21
C GLU A 291 14.96 15.02 -0.48
N ARG A 292 14.59 13.80 -0.90
CA ARG A 292 15.53 12.73 -1.19
C ARG A 292 16.46 13.02 -2.36
N THR A 293 15.99 13.80 -3.32
CA THR A 293 16.76 14.20 -4.51
C THR A 293 17.49 15.54 -4.33
N ALA A 294 17.58 16.08 -3.10
CA ALA A 294 18.22 17.37 -2.83
C ALA A 294 19.72 17.39 -3.13
N VAL A 295 20.41 16.25 -3.01
CA VAL A 295 21.86 16.13 -3.24
C VAL A 295 22.20 15.50 -4.58
N ARG A 296 21.36 14.58 -5.05
CA ARG A 296 21.53 13.89 -6.33
C ARG A 296 20.17 13.84 -7.03
N ASP A 297 20.13 14.07 -8.33
CA ASP A 297 18.89 14.05 -9.11
C ASP A 297 18.40 12.61 -9.42
N THR A 298 18.80 11.64 -8.58
CA THR A 298 18.42 10.23 -8.68
C THR A 298 17.73 9.75 -7.42
N LEU A 299 16.64 9.01 -7.59
CA LEU A 299 15.91 8.36 -6.53
C LEU A 299 16.28 6.88 -6.48
N HIS A 300 16.67 6.37 -5.30
CA HIS A 300 17.14 5.01 -5.10
C HIS A 300 16.17 4.21 -4.23
N PRO A 301 15.12 3.62 -4.81
CA PRO A 301 14.15 2.83 -4.06
C PRO A 301 14.79 1.56 -3.51
N SER A 302 14.27 1.05 -2.41
CA SER A 302 14.64 -0.24 -1.87
C SER A 302 13.41 -1.13 -1.67
N PHE A 303 13.63 -2.45 -1.72
CA PHE A 303 12.60 -3.44 -1.56
C PHE A 303 12.93 -4.42 -0.44
N LYS A 304 11.92 -4.84 0.29
CA LYS A 304 12.00 -6.00 1.18
C LYS A 304 11.68 -7.25 0.35
N LEU A 305 12.57 -8.21 0.40
CA LEU A 305 12.53 -9.47 -0.34
C LEU A 305 12.56 -10.66 0.63
N PRO A 306 11.51 -11.48 0.80
CA PRO A 306 10.12 -11.19 0.46
C PRO A 306 9.50 -10.12 1.35
N GLY A 307 8.52 -9.38 0.85
CA GLY A 307 7.84 -8.30 1.57
C GLY A 307 6.46 -8.67 2.12
N THR A 308 5.85 -9.72 1.59
CA THR A 308 4.50 -10.19 1.94
C THR A 308 4.49 -11.70 2.15
N VAL A 309 3.40 -12.23 2.73
CA VAL A 309 3.20 -13.68 2.92
C VAL A 309 3.11 -14.48 1.62
N THR A 310 2.78 -13.83 0.50
CA THR A 310 2.77 -14.42 -0.83
C THR A 310 4.13 -14.35 -1.54
N GLY A 311 5.16 -13.82 -0.87
CA GLY A 311 6.51 -13.66 -1.44
C GLY A 311 6.70 -12.35 -2.21
N ARG A 312 5.63 -11.59 -2.51
CA ARG A 312 5.71 -10.31 -3.24
C ARG A 312 6.64 -9.32 -2.53
N LEU A 313 7.24 -8.43 -3.31
CA LEU A 313 8.08 -7.35 -2.81
C LEU A 313 7.25 -6.32 -2.00
N ALA A 314 7.92 -5.64 -1.07
CA ALA A 314 7.37 -4.45 -0.44
C ALA A 314 8.35 -3.28 -0.58
N GLY A 315 7.92 -2.23 -1.27
CA GLY A 315 8.72 -1.03 -1.50
C GLY A 315 9.00 -0.25 -0.21
N ARG A 316 10.21 0.31 -0.10
CA ARG A 316 10.63 1.15 1.01
C ARG A 316 11.49 2.32 0.51
N GLU A 317 11.43 3.42 1.18
CA GLU A 317 12.38 4.53 1.19
C GLU A 317 12.92 5.00 -0.18
N PRO A 318 12.05 5.44 -1.10
CA PRO A 318 10.61 5.58 -1.02
C PRO A 318 9.86 4.33 -1.49
N ASN A 319 8.58 4.19 -1.08
CA ASN A 319 7.72 3.13 -1.58
C ASN A 319 7.15 3.51 -2.95
N LEU A 320 7.80 3.11 -4.02
CA LEU A 320 7.33 3.38 -5.39
C LEU A 320 6.09 2.57 -5.79
N GLN A 321 5.77 1.47 -5.08
CA GLN A 321 4.56 0.68 -5.35
C GLN A 321 3.26 1.44 -5.05
N GLN A 322 3.33 2.55 -4.32
CA GLN A 322 2.21 3.43 -4.01
C GLN A 322 2.32 4.79 -4.70
N LEU A 323 3.05 4.86 -5.80
CA LEU A 323 3.25 6.08 -6.58
C LEU A 323 1.91 6.67 -7.04
N PRO A 324 1.68 7.99 -6.85
CA PRO A 324 0.51 8.65 -7.41
C PRO A 324 0.47 8.51 -8.93
N LYS A 325 -0.64 8.01 -9.46
CA LYS A 325 -0.82 7.79 -10.92
C LYS A 325 -1.36 9.06 -11.60
N THR A 326 -0.78 10.21 -11.29
CA THR A 326 -1.11 11.48 -11.93
C THR A 326 0.01 11.89 -12.89
N ARG A 327 -0.33 12.63 -13.94
CA ARG A 327 0.66 13.11 -14.92
C ARG A 327 1.75 13.94 -14.22
N GLY A 328 1.38 14.82 -13.29
CA GLY A 328 2.33 15.68 -12.58
C GLY A 328 3.35 14.89 -11.76
N ALA A 329 2.92 13.85 -11.04
CA ALA A 329 3.82 13.00 -10.27
C ALA A 329 4.73 12.16 -11.19
N LEU A 330 4.14 11.49 -12.19
CA LEU A 330 4.84 10.54 -13.07
C LEU A 330 5.80 11.22 -14.05
N SER A 331 5.53 12.47 -14.49
CA SER A 331 6.41 13.21 -15.40
C SER A 331 7.75 13.61 -14.78
N GLY A 332 7.85 13.61 -13.45
CA GLY A 332 9.10 13.88 -12.76
C GLY A 332 10.08 12.71 -12.73
N PHE A 333 9.68 11.50 -13.15
CA PHE A 333 10.58 10.37 -13.38
C PHE A 333 10.95 10.33 -14.86
N ILE A 334 12.22 10.55 -15.17
CA ILE A 334 12.74 10.71 -16.53
C ILE A 334 13.86 9.73 -16.82
N SER A 335 14.02 9.35 -18.08
CA SER A 335 15.19 8.59 -18.52
C SER A 335 16.44 9.47 -18.66
N HIS A 336 17.62 8.88 -18.56
CA HIS A 336 18.87 9.58 -18.85
C HIS A 336 18.92 10.07 -20.31
N PRO A 337 19.68 11.13 -20.60
CA PRO A 337 19.88 11.58 -21.98
C PRO A 337 20.46 10.47 -22.87
N GLY A 338 19.82 10.19 -24.00
CA GLY A 338 20.19 9.10 -24.90
C GLY A 338 19.59 7.73 -24.52
N TYR A 339 18.72 7.67 -23.51
CA TYR A 339 18.02 6.45 -23.07
C TYR A 339 16.50 6.65 -23.09
N SER A 340 15.78 5.53 -23.10
CA SER A 340 14.32 5.47 -22.93
C SER A 340 13.95 4.38 -21.94
N PHE A 341 12.82 4.54 -21.28
CA PHE A 341 12.19 3.46 -20.52
C PHE A 341 11.51 2.49 -21.49
N VAL A 342 11.71 1.21 -21.27
CA VAL A 342 10.95 0.11 -21.86
C VAL A 342 10.23 -0.59 -20.72
N ASP A 343 8.92 -0.51 -20.71
CA ASP A 343 8.03 -1.18 -19.76
C ASP A 343 7.45 -2.43 -20.42
N CYS A 344 7.28 -3.48 -19.66
CA CYS A 344 6.52 -4.66 -20.07
C CYS A 344 5.62 -5.15 -18.96
N ASP A 345 4.31 -5.06 -19.16
CA ASP A 345 3.26 -5.51 -18.25
C ASP A 345 2.75 -6.89 -18.65
N VAL A 346 2.53 -7.76 -17.66
CA VAL A 346 1.98 -9.10 -17.89
C VAL A 346 0.47 -9.04 -18.01
N ASN A 347 -0.06 -9.48 -19.13
CA ASN A 347 -1.48 -9.45 -19.40
C ASN A 347 -2.26 -10.43 -18.50
N ALA A 348 -3.08 -9.91 -17.59
CA ALA A 348 -4.02 -10.65 -16.75
C ALA A 348 -3.38 -11.83 -15.96
N LEU A 349 -2.16 -11.64 -15.42
CA LEU A 349 -1.37 -12.69 -14.75
C LEU A 349 -2.19 -13.54 -13.77
N GLU A 350 -2.90 -12.93 -12.82
CA GLU A 350 -3.68 -13.67 -11.82
C GLU A 350 -4.78 -14.55 -12.44
N MET A 351 -5.38 -14.08 -13.54
CA MET A 351 -6.43 -14.83 -14.24
C MET A 351 -5.85 -15.99 -15.05
N VAL A 352 -4.70 -15.79 -15.70
CA VAL A 352 -3.97 -16.83 -16.43
C VAL A 352 -3.52 -17.93 -15.47
N VAL A 353 -2.94 -17.55 -14.33
CA VAL A 353 -2.53 -18.48 -13.27
C VAL A 353 -3.74 -19.24 -12.71
N THR A 354 -4.87 -18.55 -12.48
CA THR A 354 -6.10 -19.21 -12.01
C THR A 354 -6.63 -20.20 -13.05
N ALA A 355 -6.59 -19.85 -14.34
CA ALA A 355 -6.99 -20.74 -15.44
C ALA A 355 -6.11 -22.00 -15.47
N GLU A 356 -4.80 -21.82 -15.39
CA GLU A 356 -3.84 -22.91 -15.39
C GLU A 356 -4.03 -23.87 -14.20
N LEU A 357 -4.18 -23.32 -12.99
CA LEU A 357 -4.29 -24.13 -11.78
C LEU A 357 -5.65 -24.83 -11.65
N SER A 358 -6.73 -24.11 -11.98
CA SER A 358 -8.09 -24.65 -11.80
C SER A 358 -8.58 -25.49 -12.97
N GLN A 359 -7.96 -25.37 -14.14
CA GLN A 359 -8.42 -25.99 -15.39
C GLN A 359 -9.91 -25.68 -15.69
N ASP A 360 -10.37 -24.49 -15.24
CA ASP A 360 -11.76 -24.09 -15.46
C ASP A 360 -12.02 -23.83 -16.95
N LYS A 361 -13.05 -24.49 -17.49
CA LYS A 361 -13.38 -24.45 -18.93
C LYS A 361 -13.62 -23.04 -19.48
N ASN A 362 -14.21 -22.15 -18.67
CA ASN A 362 -14.51 -20.77 -19.07
C ASN A 362 -13.24 -19.93 -19.04
N LEU A 363 -12.38 -20.10 -18.04
CA LEU A 363 -11.08 -19.45 -18.02
C LEU A 363 -10.15 -19.98 -19.13
N LEU A 364 -10.16 -21.28 -19.41
CA LEU A 364 -9.42 -21.85 -20.53
C LEU A 364 -9.90 -21.33 -21.89
N SER A 365 -11.20 -21.01 -22.05
CA SER A 365 -11.70 -20.37 -23.28
C SER A 365 -11.20 -18.93 -23.44
N LEU A 366 -10.86 -18.25 -22.34
CA LEU A 366 -10.32 -16.87 -22.32
C LEU A 366 -8.79 -16.82 -22.42
N TYR A 367 -8.09 -17.78 -21.81
CA TYR A 367 -6.63 -17.72 -21.61
C TYR A 367 -5.87 -18.94 -22.09
N GLY A 368 -6.55 -19.99 -22.51
CA GLY A 368 -5.95 -21.21 -23.03
C GLY A 368 -5.36 -21.05 -24.46
N PRO A 369 -4.78 -22.13 -25.02
CA PRO A 369 -4.05 -22.09 -26.30
C PRO A 369 -4.90 -21.63 -27.49
N SER A 370 -6.19 -21.92 -27.45
CA SER A 370 -7.16 -21.56 -28.51
C SER A 370 -7.99 -20.34 -28.16
N ALA A 371 -7.61 -19.59 -27.11
CA ALA A 371 -8.37 -18.42 -26.66
C ALA A 371 -8.40 -17.33 -27.73
N LYS A 372 -9.60 -16.80 -27.97
CA LYS A 372 -9.80 -15.62 -28.81
C LYS A 372 -9.74 -14.36 -27.94
N LYS A 373 -9.32 -13.21 -28.54
CA LYS A 373 -9.34 -11.93 -27.83
C LYS A 373 -10.77 -11.64 -27.36
N ASN A 374 -10.96 -11.48 -26.05
CA ASN A 374 -12.26 -11.29 -25.44
C ASN A 374 -12.15 -10.33 -24.25
N ASP A 375 -13.32 -9.83 -23.78
CA ASP A 375 -13.44 -8.99 -22.60
C ASP A 375 -13.98 -9.83 -21.44
N ILE A 376 -13.19 -10.06 -20.40
CA ILE A 376 -13.56 -10.90 -19.26
C ILE A 376 -14.85 -10.42 -18.55
N TYR A 377 -15.08 -9.12 -18.50
CA TYR A 377 -16.26 -8.56 -17.84
C TYR A 377 -17.52 -8.73 -18.67
N LEU A 378 -17.42 -8.65 -19.99
CA LEU A 378 -18.53 -9.02 -20.88
C LEU A 378 -18.75 -10.54 -20.87
N PHE A 379 -17.67 -11.32 -20.90
CA PHE A 379 -17.75 -12.78 -20.89
C PHE A 379 -18.54 -13.29 -19.69
N TYR A 380 -18.10 -13.00 -18.46
CA TYR A 380 -18.83 -13.42 -17.26
C TYR A 380 -20.13 -12.65 -17.06
N GLY A 381 -20.17 -11.38 -17.45
CA GLY A 381 -21.40 -10.58 -17.41
C GLY A 381 -22.53 -11.16 -18.26
N SER A 382 -22.21 -11.79 -19.42
CA SER A 382 -23.18 -12.45 -20.27
C SER A 382 -23.83 -13.69 -19.63
N MET A 383 -23.16 -14.28 -18.65
CA MET A 383 -23.62 -15.46 -17.91
C MET A 383 -24.36 -15.10 -16.61
N MET A 384 -24.29 -13.85 -16.17
CA MET A 384 -24.94 -13.39 -14.94
C MET A 384 -26.43 -13.18 -15.16
N ALA A 385 -27.25 -13.62 -14.19
CA ALA A 385 -28.68 -13.28 -14.16
C ALA A 385 -28.86 -11.74 -14.26
N SER A 386 -30.01 -11.28 -14.68
CA SER A 386 -30.40 -9.87 -14.78
C SER A 386 -29.65 -9.01 -15.81
N ILE A 387 -28.33 -9.18 -15.99
CA ILE A 387 -27.54 -8.39 -16.94
C ILE A 387 -27.13 -9.16 -18.20
N GLY A 388 -27.01 -10.47 -18.13
CA GLY A 388 -26.60 -11.33 -19.25
C GLY A 388 -27.45 -11.19 -20.48
N PRO A 389 -28.80 -11.24 -20.39
CA PRO A 389 -29.70 -11.04 -21.54
C PRO A 389 -29.49 -9.70 -22.25
N LYS A 390 -29.13 -8.63 -21.52
CA LYS A 390 -28.80 -7.34 -22.12
C LYS A 390 -27.50 -7.39 -22.89
N ILE A 391 -26.42 -7.93 -22.26
CA ILE A 391 -25.08 -8.01 -22.86
C ILE A 391 -25.14 -8.81 -24.18
N THR A 392 -25.92 -9.90 -24.22
CA THR A 392 -26.06 -10.73 -25.44
C THR A 392 -27.00 -10.19 -26.48
N SER A 393 -27.83 -9.18 -26.16
CA SER A 393 -28.89 -8.65 -27.03
C SER A 393 -28.39 -8.06 -28.37
N LEU A 394 -27.11 -7.63 -28.45
CA LEU A 394 -26.48 -7.17 -29.68
C LEU A 394 -25.74 -8.29 -30.45
N GLY A 395 -25.98 -9.56 -30.10
CA GLY A 395 -25.33 -10.70 -30.76
C GLY A 395 -23.92 -11.01 -30.23
N TYR A 396 -23.57 -10.51 -29.07
CA TYR A 396 -22.32 -10.89 -28.42
C TYR A 396 -22.38 -12.37 -27.99
N ASP A 397 -21.45 -13.17 -28.53
CA ASP A 397 -21.25 -14.57 -28.14
C ASP A 397 -19.95 -14.67 -27.31
N PRO A 398 -20.03 -15.04 -26.02
CA PRO A 398 -18.86 -15.11 -25.16
C PRO A 398 -17.82 -16.14 -25.63
N TYR A 399 -18.23 -17.21 -26.32
CA TYR A 399 -17.31 -18.25 -26.81
C TYR A 399 -16.80 -17.99 -28.24
N ASN A 400 -17.49 -17.14 -29.02
CA ASN A 400 -17.11 -16.76 -30.37
C ASN A 400 -17.15 -15.23 -30.55
N PRO A 401 -16.36 -14.47 -29.79
CA PRO A 401 -16.41 -13.00 -29.84
C PRO A 401 -15.98 -12.47 -31.20
N VAL A 402 -16.80 -11.58 -31.78
CA VAL A 402 -16.47 -10.78 -32.95
C VAL A 402 -16.09 -9.38 -32.45
N GLY A 403 -14.92 -8.87 -32.85
CA GLY A 403 -14.36 -7.63 -32.32
C GLY A 403 -15.31 -6.43 -32.39
N GLU A 404 -15.92 -6.20 -33.57
CA GLU A 404 -16.88 -5.10 -33.79
C GLU A 404 -18.13 -5.22 -32.87
N VAL A 405 -18.68 -6.45 -32.73
CA VAL A 405 -19.82 -6.71 -31.86
C VAL A 405 -19.44 -6.52 -30.40
N MET A 406 -18.27 -6.99 -30.01
CA MET A 406 -17.75 -6.82 -28.65
C MET A 406 -17.58 -5.33 -28.31
N ASP A 407 -17.00 -4.54 -29.19
CA ASP A 407 -16.77 -3.10 -28.97
C ASP A 407 -18.10 -2.31 -28.96
N ALA A 408 -19.03 -2.65 -29.84
CA ALA A 408 -20.40 -2.11 -29.80
C ALA A 408 -21.09 -2.45 -28.46
N THR A 409 -20.95 -3.68 -27.99
CA THR A 409 -21.52 -4.16 -26.71
C THR A 409 -20.90 -3.42 -25.52
N LYS A 410 -19.56 -3.25 -25.49
CA LYS A 410 -18.88 -2.45 -24.46
C LYS A 410 -19.43 -1.03 -24.37
N LYS A 411 -19.66 -0.41 -25.52
CA LYS A 411 -20.17 0.97 -25.60
C LYS A 411 -21.63 1.05 -25.15
N ALA A 412 -22.48 0.14 -25.62
CA ALA A 412 -23.91 0.13 -25.32
C ALA A 412 -24.23 -0.23 -23.87
N PHE A 413 -23.49 -1.21 -23.30
CA PHE A 413 -23.75 -1.77 -21.97
C PHE A 413 -22.62 -1.47 -20.97
N LYS A 414 -22.11 -0.25 -21.00
CA LYS A 414 -21.04 0.22 -20.08
C LYS A 414 -21.41 0.04 -18.62
N LYS A 415 -22.67 0.25 -18.26
CA LYS A 415 -23.18 0.08 -16.88
C LYS A 415 -23.17 -1.38 -16.46
N GLU A 416 -23.75 -2.27 -17.28
CA GLU A 416 -23.81 -3.71 -17.04
C GLU A 416 -22.42 -4.33 -16.96
N ARG A 417 -21.51 -3.94 -17.86
CA ARG A 417 -20.10 -4.32 -17.82
C ARG A 417 -19.43 -3.82 -16.52
N GLY A 418 -19.78 -2.61 -16.05
CA GLY A 418 -19.30 -2.06 -14.78
C GLY A 418 -19.77 -2.89 -13.58
N ILE A 419 -21.03 -3.31 -13.56
CA ILE A 419 -21.58 -4.21 -12.54
C ILE A 419 -20.83 -5.54 -12.54
N ALA A 420 -20.65 -6.16 -13.70
CA ALA A 420 -19.90 -7.40 -13.83
C ALA A 420 -18.46 -7.25 -13.30
N LYS A 421 -17.78 -6.14 -13.63
CA LYS A 421 -16.43 -5.83 -13.13
C LYS A 421 -16.39 -5.78 -11.60
N LEU A 422 -17.31 -5.07 -10.96
CA LEU A 422 -17.37 -4.95 -9.51
C LEU A 422 -17.61 -6.32 -8.84
N LEU A 423 -18.52 -7.13 -9.40
CA LEU A 423 -18.82 -8.46 -8.87
C LEU A 423 -17.64 -9.44 -9.03
N ILE A 424 -17.01 -9.47 -10.19
CA ILE A 424 -15.86 -10.35 -10.48
C ILE A 424 -14.67 -10.00 -9.59
N LEU A 425 -14.32 -8.71 -9.49
CA LEU A 425 -13.22 -8.27 -8.64
C LEU A 425 -13.49 -8.55 -7.15
N SER A 426 -14.71 -8.31 -6.68
CA SER A 426 -15.06 -8.59 -5.28
C SER A 426 -15.09 -10.09 -4.96
N ASP A 427 -15.37 -10.94 -5.96
CA ASP A 427 -15.37 -12.39 -5.83
C ASP A 427 -13.98 -12.96 -5.61
N ASN A 428 -12.98 -12.40 -6.29
CA ASN A 428 -11.57 -12.80 -6.12
C ASN A 428 -11.07 -12.61 -4.67
N TYR A 429 -11.72 -11.71 -3.91
CA TYR A 429 -11.45 -11.48 -2.48
C TYR A 429 -12.45 -12.16 -1.55
N GLY A 430 -13.17 -13.19 -2.02
CA GLY A 430 -14.10 -13.97 -1.20
C GLY A 430 -15.28 -13.17 -0.64
N SER A 431 -15.72 -12.11 -1.33
CA SER A 431 -16.81 -11.26 -0.84
C SER A 431 -18.16 -11.95 -0.97
N GLY A 432 -18.86 -12.13 0.15
CA GLY A 432 -20.24 -12.65 0.17
C GLY A 432 -21.27 -11.66 -0.39
N VAL A 433 -22.50 -12.14 -0.63
CA VAL A 433 -23.61 -11.39 -1.28
C VAL A 433 -23.88 -10.03 -0.64
N LYS A 434 -23.96 -9.94 0.69
CA LYS A 434 -24.18 -8.67 1.41
C LYS A 434 -23.07 -7.65 1.16
N LYS A 435 -21.80 -8.11 1.11
CA LYS A 435 -20.66 -7.23 0.83
C LYS A 435 -20.68 -6.77 -0.63
N LYS A 436 -21.05 -7.66 -1.57
CA LYS A 436 -21.23 -7.33 -2.99
C LYS A 436 -22.33 -6.29 -3.21
N GLN A 437 -23.50 -6.46 -2.57
CA GLN A 437 -24.58 -5.46 -2.61
C GLN A 437 -24.09 -4.09 -2.13
N LYS A 438 -23.34 -4.07 -1.02
CA LYS A 438 -22.76 -2.85 -0.47
C LYS A 438 -21.76 -2.19 -1.44
N ILE A 439 -20.88 -2.97 -2.08
CA ILE A 439 -19.94 -2.47 -3.09
C ILE A 439 -20.70 -1.85 -4.28
N LEU A 440 -21.77 -2.48 -4.75
CA LEU A 440 -22.62 -1.95 -5.81
C LEU A 440 -23.27 -0.62 -5.40
N SER A 441 -23.87 -0.55 -4.22
CA SER A 441 -24.48 0.67 -3.68
C SER A 441 -23.48 1.82 -3.53
N LEU A 442 -22.27 1.55 -3.04
CA LEU A 442 -21.17 2.53 -2.96
C LEU A 442 -20.75 3.09 -4.34
N ASN A 443 -20.99 2.32 -5.42
CA ASN A 443 -20.73 2.73 -6.80
C ASN A 443 -21.99 3.24 -7.52
N GLY A 444 -23.03 3.63 -6.78
CA GLY A 444 -24.27 4.20 -7.32
C GLY A 444 -25.18 3.18 -8.03
N VAL A 445 -24.99 1.89 -7.75
CA VAL A 445 -25.83 0.81 -8.31
C VAL A 445 -26.70 0.23 -7.21
N GLU A 446 -27.96 0.65 -7.16
CA GLU A 446 -28.93 0.11 -6.22
C GLU A 446 -29.54 -1.18 -6.78
N MET A 447 -29.38 -2.28 -6.03
CA MET A 447 -29.94 -3.59 -6.34
C MET A 447 -30.43 -4.28 -5.06
N THR A 448 -31.48 -5.06 -5.17
CA THR A 448 -31.98 -5.89 -4.07
C THR A 448 -31.00 -7.01 -3.74
N LEU A 449 -31.02 -7.47 -2.50
CA LEU A 449 -30.14 -8.58 -2.08
C LEU A 449 -30.35 -9.83 -2.96
N ARG A 450 -31.60 -10.09 -3.36
CA ARG A 450 -31.95 -11.22 -4.23
C ARG A 450 -31.34 -11.10 -5.63
N GLU A 451 -31.41 -9.93 -6.25
CA GLU A 451 -30.77 -9.71 -7.57
C GLU A 451 -29.26 -9.91 -7.51
N VAL A 452 -28.61 -9.44 -6.43
CA VAL A 452 -27.17 -9.65 -6.24
C VAL A 452 -26.84 -11.11 -5.96
N GLU A 453 -27.72 -11.83 -5.23
CA GLU A 453 -27.58 -13.27 -4.97
C GLU A 453 -27.72 -14.10 -6.25
N ASP A 454 -28.70 -13.80 -7.07
CA ASP A 454 -28.93 -14.48 -8.36
C ASP A 454 -27.72 -14.28 -9.30
N MET A 455 -27.16 -13.08 -9.38
CA MET A 455 -25.95 -12.81 -10.15
C MET A 455 -24.71 -13.49 -9.55
N HIS A 456 -24.59 -13.52 -8.23
CA HIS A 456 -23.51 -14.21 -7.54
C HIS A 456 -23.53 -15.71 -7.83
N ASN A 457 -24.69 -16.34 -7.71
CA ASN A 457 -24.85 -17.77 -7.99
C ASN A 457 -24.53 -18.09 -9.46
N SER A 458 -25.04 -17.28 -10.40
CA SER A 458 -24.69 -17.43 -11.83
C SER A 458 -23.18 -17.31 -12.08
N LEU A 459 -22.48 -16.42 -11.36
CA LEU A 459 -21.03 -16.28 -11.47
C LEU A 459 -20.30 -17.48 -10.89
N LEU A 460 -20.76 -18.04 -9.76
CA LEU A 460 -20.21 -19.25 -9.19
C LEU A 460 -20.38 -20.45 -10.13
N ASP A 461 -21.57 -20.62 -10.73
CA ASP A 461 -21.82 -21.68 -11.72
C ASP A 461 -20.90 -21.54 -12.94
N ALA A 462 -20.66 -20.30 -13.38
CA ALA A 462 -19.73 -20.01 -14.47
C ALA A 462 -18.25 -20.26 -14.11
N LYS A 463 -17.92 -20.38 -12.83
CA LYS A 463 -16.58 -20.65 -12.29
C LYS A 463 -16.49 -22.02 -11.60
N ALA A 464 -17.25 -23.01 -12.04
CA ALA A 464 -17.35 -24.32 -11.37
C ALA A 464 -15.98 -25.01 -11.21
N GLY A 465 -15.08 -24.90 -12.20
CA GLY A 465 -13.72 -25.45 -12.11
C GLY A 465 -12.88 -24.76 -11.03
N VAL A 466 -13.01 -23.44 -10.91
CA VAL A 466 -12.33 -22.68 -9.83
C VAL A 466 -12.84 -23.12 -8.46
N LEU A 467 -14.15 -23.31 -8.31
CA LEU A 467 -14.72 -23.77 -7.04
C LEU A 467 -14.25 -25.18 -6.67
N ALA A 468 -14.18 -26.09 -7.64
CA ALA A 468 -13.64 -27.43 -7.44
C ALA A 468 -12.15 -27.37 -7.00
N TYR A 469 -11.36 -26.51 -7.62
CA TYR A 469 -9.97 -26.28 -7.23
C TYR A 469 -9.84 -25.72 -5.81
N VAL A 470 -10.68 -24.75 -5.43
CA VAL A 470 -10.71 -24.20 -4.06
C VAL A 470 -11.07 -25.27 -3.03
N ALA A 471 -12.02 -26.16 -3.33
CA ALA A 471 -12.38 -27.26 -2.45
C ALA A 471 -11.17 -28.22 -2.26
N TRP A 472 -10.52 -28.59 -3.36
CA TRP A 472 -9.30 -29.41 -3.32
C TRP A 472 -8.18 -28.72 -2.52
N LEU A 473 -7.92 -27.43 -2.72
CA LEU A 473 -6.93 -26.66 -1.95
C LEU A 473 -7.19 -26.71 -0.45
N LYS A 474 -8.45 -26.62 -0.05
CA LYS A 474 -8.83 -26.69 1.38
C LYS A 474 -8.57 -28.06 1.97
N ASP A 475 -8.85 -29.12 1.22
CA ASP A 475 -8.59 -30.48 1.66
C ASP A 475 -7.08 -30.75 1.78
N GLU A 476 -6.28 -30.33 0.78
CA GLU A 476 -4.82 -30.37 0.84
C GLU A 476 -4.26 -29.58 2.03
N TRP A 477 -4.74 -28.36 2.23
CA TRP A 477 -4.33 -27.52 3.35
C TRP A 477 -4.60 -28.17 4.71
N ARG A 478 -5.78 -28.79 4.90
CA ARG A 478 -6.12 -29.51 6.13
C ARG A 478 -5.26 -30.77 6.30
N ALA A 479 -5.09 -31.53 5.24
CA ALA A 479 -4.28 -32.76 5.25
C ALA A 479 -2.80 -32.51 5.58
N ASN A 480 -2.28 -31.35 5.16
CA ASN A 480 -0.88 -30.98 5.31
C ASN A 480 -0.60 -30.04 6.50
N GLY A 481 -1.52 -29.93 7.47
CA GLY A 481 -1.31 -29.13 8.69
C GLY A 481 -1.11 -27.65 8.42
N GLY A 482 -1.90 -27.06 7.52
CA GLY A 482 -1.87 -25.64 7.20
C GLY A 482 -0.97 -25.26 6.02
N TRP A 483 -0.38 -26.23 5.32
CA TRP A 483 0.53 -25.99 4.19
C TRP A 483 -0.11 -26.38 2.86
N VAL A 484 0.12 -25.55 1.85
CA VAL A 484 -0.16 -25.84 0.43
C VAL A 484 1.04 -25.45 -0.42
N GLU A 485 1.19 -26.08 -1.58
CA GLU A 485 2.14 -25.63 -2.59
C GLU A 485 1.43 -24.67 -3.57
N ASN A 486 2.13 -23.64 -4.01
CA ASN A 486 1.68 -22.83 -5.12
C ASN A 486 1.95 -23.54 -6.46
N GLY A 487 1.50 -22.95 -7.59
CA GLY A 487 1.71 -23.53 -8.91
C GLY A 487 3.17 -23.66 -9.36
N TYR A 488 4.09 -22.98 -8.65
CA TYR A 488 5.54 -23.12 -8.85
C TYR A 488 6.16 -24.21 -7.97
N GLY A 489 5.37 -24.84 -7.09
CA GLY A 489 5.80 -25.85 -6.13
C GLY A 489 6.48 -25.29 -4.89
N LEU A 490 6.22 -24.02 -4.57
CA LEU A 490 6.73 -23.38 -3.36
C LEU A 490 5.70 -23.49 -2.23
N PRO A 491 6.15 -23.79 -0.99
CA PRO A 491 5.26 -23.94 0.14
C PRO A 491 4.71 -22.59 0.61
N ILE A 492 3.42 -22.57 0.92
CA ILE A 492 2.71 -21.47 1.56
C ILE A 492 2.00 -22.00 2.81
N CYS A 493 2.31 -21.43 3.97
CA CYS A 493 1.58 -21.71 5.20
C CYS A 493 0.44 -20.69 5.39
N VAL A 494 -0.74 -21.17 5.75
CA VAL A 494 -1.92 -20.31 5.94
C VAL A 494 -2.58 -20.66 7.27
N ASP A 495 -2.71 -19.66 8.15
CA ASP A 495 -3.46 -19.81 9.41
C ASP A 495 -4.95 -20.08 9.13
N GLU A 496 -5.62 -20.82 10.02
CA GLU A 496 -7.03 -21.18 9.92
C GLU A 496 -7.95 -19.95 9.73
N LYS A 497 -7.67 -18.85 10.40
CA LYS A 497 -8.41 -17.59 10.23
C LYS A 497 -8.37 -17.00 8.81
N TYR A 498 -7.41 -17.44 7.98
CA TYR A 498 -7.21 -17.02 6.59
C TYR A 498 -7.55 -18.10 5.56
N GLU A 499 -8.23 -19.20 5.94
CA GLU A 499 -8.64 -20.28 5.03
C GLU A 499 -9.36 -19.76 3.77
N LYS A 500 -10.15 -18.70 3.92
CA LYS A 500 -10.86 -18.05 2.80
C LYS A 500 -9.93 -17.43 1.75
N ASP A 501 -8.69 -17.12 2.13
CA ASP A 501 -7.71 -16.43 1.28
C ASP A 501 -6.77 -17.41 0.56
N LEU A 502 -6.96 -18.74 0.71
CA LEU A 502 -6.10 -19.79 0.16
C LEU A 502 -5.87 -19.64 -1.35
N LEU A 503 -6.93 -19.51 -2.14
CA LEU A 503 -6.83 -19.33 -3.59
C LEU A 503 -5.99 -18.09 -3.94
N ASN A 504 -6.29 -16.96 -3.28
CA ASN A 504 -5.60 -15.70 -3.53
C ASN A 504 -4.10 -15.81 -3.20
N ARG A 505 -3.75 -16.44 -2.08
CA ARG A 505 -2.34 -16.65 -1.68
C ARG A 505 -1.59 -17.56 -2.65
N VAL A 506 -2.23 -18.64 -3.09
CA VAL A 506 -1.63 -19.55 -4.08
C VAL A 506 -1.45 -18.87 -5.43
N VAL A 507 -2.46 -18.17 -5.94
CA VAL A 507 -2.41 -17.48 -7.22
C VAL A 507 -1.37 -16.35 -7.20
N GLN A 508 -1.38 -15.51 -6.16
CA GLN A 508 -0.41 -14.42 -6.02
C GLN A 508 1.02 -14.93 -5.85
N GLY A 509 1.22 -15.97 -5.03
CA GLY A 509 2.54 -16.56 -4.83
C GLY A 509 3.09 -17.24 -6.09
N THR A 510 2.22 -17.86 -6.90
CA THR A 510 2.58 -18.42 -8.21
C THR A 510 2.95 -17.29 -9.18
N GLY A 511 2.10 -16.25 -9.29
CA GLY A 511 2.34 -15.10 -10.17
C GLY A 511 3.66 -14.41 -9.85
N HIS A 512 3.96 -14.20 -8.56
CA HIS A 512 5.23 -13.60 -8.15
C HIS A 512 6.45 -14.46 -8.56
N ALA A 513 6.43 -15.78 -8.33
CA ALA A 513 7.52 -16.65 -8.75
C ALA A 513 7.71 -16.65 -10.28
N ILE A 514 6.62 -16.59 -11.04
CA ILE A 514 6.64 -16.44 -12.50
C ILE A 514 7.29 -15.13 -12.92
N LEU A 515 6.94 -14.01 -12.27
CA LEU A 515 7.53 -12.70 -12.57
C LEU A 515 9.03 -12.64 -12.28
N GLN A 516 9.48 -13.25 -11.19
CA GLN A 516 10.91 -13.36 -10.90
C GLN A 516 11.65 -14.17 -11.98
N LEU A 517 11.05 -15.26 -12.43
CA LEU A 517 11.59 -16.04 -13.54
C LEU A 517 11.62 -15.24 -14.84
N TYR A 518 10.54 -14.51 -15.15
CA TYR A 518 10.49 -13.62 -16.31
C TYR A 518 11.57 -12.52 -16.26
N ALA A 519 11.68 -11.83 -15.13
CA ALA A 519 12.67 -10.75 -14.95
C ALA A 519 14.09 -11.27 -15.20
N ARG A 520 14.42 -12.46 -14.71
CA ARG A 520 15.72 -13.11 -14.95
C ARG A 520 15.90 -13.45 -16.42
N ILE A 521 14.91 -14.09 -17.07
CA ILE A 521 14.98 -14.43 -18.50
C ILE A 521 15.19 -13.17 -19.35
N ALA A 522 14.41 -12.12 -19.08
CA ALA A 522 14.54 -10.86 -19.80
C ALA A 522 15.94 -10.23 -19.60
N ALA A 523 16.44 -10.20 -18.36
CA ALA A 523 17.77 -9.70 -18.04
C ALA A 523 18.89 -10.47 -18.74
N ASP A 524 18.83 -11.81 -18.74
CA ASP A 524 19.78 -12.67 -19.41
C ASP A 524 19.77 -12.41 -20.94
N MET A 525 18.59 -12.37 -21.56
CA MET A 525 18.43 -12.15 -23.01
C MET A 525 18.87 -10.73 -23.45
N LEU A 526 18.55 -9.70 -22.66
CA LEU A 526 19.02 -8.33 -22.94
C LEU A 526 20.55 -8.27 -22.92
N SER A 527 21.17 -8.91 -21.93
CA SER A 527 22.63 -8.95 -21.78
C SER A 527 23.31 -9.77 -22.87
N GLU A 528 22.76 -10.95 -23.21
CA GLU A 528 23.26 -11.80 -24.31
C GLU A 528 23.16 -11.12 -25.69
N ALA A 529 22.13 -10.29 -25.89
CA ALA A 529 21.97 -9.48 -27.08
C ALA A 529 22.93 -8.27 -27.16
N GLY A 530 23.75 -8.03 -26.12
CA GLY A 530 24.66 -6.89 -26.03
C GLY A 530 23.95 -5.55 -25.89
N ILE A 531 22.73 -5.55 -25.34
CA ILE A 531 21.96 -4.33 -25.07
C ILE A 531 22.53 -3.68 -23.81
N GLU A 532 22.74 -2.37 -23.86
CA GLU A 532 23.05 -1.57 -22.69
C GLU A 532 21.74 -1.19 -21.99
N TRP A 533 21.49 -1.81 -20.85
CA TRP A 533 20.26 -1.66 -20.10
C TRP A 533 20.50 -1.54 -18.60
N TYR A 534 19.55 -0.91 -17.90
CA TYR A 534 19.57 -0.77 -16.45
C TYR A 534 18.18 -1.05 -15.87
N PRO A 535 18.08 -1.82 -14.77
CA PRO A 535 16.81 -2.09 -14.12
C PRO A 535 16.30 -0.82 -13.42
N ILE A 536 15.11 -0.35 -13.77
CA ILE A 536 14.45 0.79 -13.13
C ILE A 536 13.50 0.31 -12.06
N VAL A 537 12.55 -0.55 -12.43
CA VAL A 537 11.68 -1.27 -11.52
C VAL A 537 11.45 -2.65 -12.11
N MET A 538 11.89 -3.68 -11.42
CA MET A 538 11.63 -5.06 -11.82
C MET A 538 10.67 -5.65 -10.79
N ASP A 539 9.58 -6.29 -11.26
CA ASP A 539 8.55 -6.85 -10.42
C ASP A 539 7.73 -5.80 -9.63
N TRP A 540 7.31 -4.74 -10.33
CA TRP A 540 6.38 -3.75 -9.78
C TRP A 540 4.93 -4.16 -10.07
N HIS A 541 4.30 -4.83 -9.10
CA HIS A 541 3.05 -5.53 -9.29
C HIS A 541 3.19 -6.62 -10.36
N ASP A 542 2.80 -6.35 -11.59
CA ASP A 542 2.88 -7.27 -12.73
C ASP A 542 3.76 -6.72 -13.87
N GLU A 543 4.60 -5.70 -13.59
CA GLU A 543 5.37 -4.93 -14.57
C GLU A 543 6.88 -5.03 -14.35
N SER A 544 7.64 -4.90 -15.44
CA SER A 544 9.09 -4.75 -15.42
C SER A 544 9.50 -3.58 -16.29
N ILE A 545 10.17 -2.58 -15.70
CA ILE A 545 10.65 -1.38 -16.39
C ILE A 545 12.17 -1.39 -16.41
N VAL A 546 12.75 -1.26 -17.58
CA VAL A 546 14.19 -1.08 -17.79
C VAL A 546 14.47 0.23 -18.53
N GLU A 547 15.66 0.78 -18.32
CA GLU A 547 16.18 1.89 -19.10
C GLU A 547 17.17 1.36 -20.13
N VAL A 548 17.00 1.75 -21.39
CA VAL A 548 17.75 1.22 -22.53
C VAL A 548 18.19 2.35 -23.43
N ARG A 549 19.37 2.24 -24.04
CA ARG A 549 19.85 3.19 -25.05
C ARG A 549 18.86 3.33 -26.20
N ASP A 550 18.67 4.56 -26.70
CA ASP A 550 17.66 4.90 -27.71
C ASP A 550 17.79 4.09 -29.00
N ASP A 551 19.02 3.80 -29.43
CA ASP A 551 19.30 3.02 -30.63
C ASP A 551 19.04 1.50 -30.46
N GLN A 552 18.79 1.03 -29.25
CA GLN A 552 18.56 -0.39 -28.92
C GLN A 552 17.13 -0.68 -28.48
N VAL A 553 16.28 0.33 -28.35
CA VAL A 553 14.91 0.24 -27.78
C VAL A 553 14.05 -0.78 -28.51
N GLU A 554 14.03 -0.80 -29.83
CA GLU A 554 13.18 -1.74 -30.61
C GLU A 554 13.56 -3.20 -30.36
N MET A 555 14.87 -3.48 -30.23
CA MET A 555 15.34 -4.82 -29.89
C MET A 555 14.98 -5.19 -28.47
N ALA A 556 15.18 -4.29 -27.50
CA ALA A 556 14.83 -4.52 -26.12
C ALA A 556 13.32 -4.75 -25.93
N LYS A 557 12.50 -3.93 -26.59
CA LYS A 557 11.05 -4.10 -26.62
C LYS A 557 10.65 -5.49 -27.12
N ARG A 558 11.20 -5.92 -28.26
CA ARG A 558 10.94 -7.24 -28.81
C ARG A 558 11.34 -8.36 -27.84
N ILE A 559 12.53 -8.26 -27.23
CA ILE A 559 12.99 -9.25 -26.25
C ILE A 559 12.01 -9.32 -25.08
N MET A 560 11.63 -8.19 -24.48
CA MET A 560 10.77 -8.17 -23.30
C MET A 560 9.33 -8.59 -23.61
N GLU A 561 8.77 -8.18 -24.76
CA GLU A 561 7.36 -8.44 -25.11
C GLU A 561 7.13 -9.83 -25.72
N VAL A 562 8.12 -10.37 -26.46
CA VAL A 562 7.94 -11.58 -27.27
C VAL A 562 8.89 -12.69 -26.85
N ASP A 563 10.20 -12.45 -26.96
CA ASP A 563 11.19 -13.52 -26.86
C ASP A 563 11.30 -14.07 -25.44
N ALA A 564 11.27 -13.21 -24.42
CA ALA A 564 11.31 -13.60 -23.02
C ALA A 564 10.03 -14.36 -22.61
N TYR A 565 8.84 -13.97 -23.12
CA TYR A 565 7.61 -14.72 -22.86
C TYR A 565 7.58 -16.06 -23.58
N ALA A 566 8.16 -16.18 -24.76
CA ALA A 566 8.28 -17.46 -25.45
C ALA A 566 9.14 -18.43 -24.62
N GLU A 567 10.27 -17.98 -24.10
CA GLU A 567 11.14 -18.79 -23.23
C GLU A 567 10.50 -19.07 -21.87
N LEU A 568 9.83 -18.08 -21.27
CA LEU A 568 9.08 -18.27 -20.01
C LEU A 568 8.03 -19.38 -20.15
N ASN A 569 7.19 -19.30 -21.17
CA ASN A 569 6.15 -20.31 -21.43
C ASN A 569 6.75 -21.70 -21.71
N ARG A 570 7.88 -21.76 -22.44
CA ARG A 570 8.60 -23.00 -22.67
C ARG A 570 9.11 -23.63 -21.36
N ARG A 571 9.64 -22.81 -20.43
CA ARG A 571 10.12 -23.31 -19.11
C ARG A 571 8.98 -23.73 -18.20
N LEU A 572 7.89 -22.98 -18.19
CA LEU A 572 6.73 -23.30 -17.37
C LEU A 572 6.00 -24.56 -17.85
N GLY A 573 5.96 -24.80 -19.16
CA GLY A 573 5.30 -25.99 -19.75
C GLY A 573 3.79 -26.04 -19.55
N GLY A 574 3.16 -24.92 -19.11
CA GLY A 574 1.73 -24.82 -18.85
C GLY A 574 0.88 -24.74 -20.13
N THR A 575 -0.44 -24.94 -19.97
CA THR A 575 -1.43 -24.85 -21.07
C THR A 575 -1.85 -23.42 -21.38
N CYS A 576 -1.80 -22.53 -20.38
CA CYS A 576 -2.22 -21.12 -20.54
C CYS A 576 -1.02 -20.22 -20.81
N PRO A 577 -0.77 -19.77 -22.06
CA PRO A 577 0.40 -18.98 -22.38
C PRO A 577 0.28 -17.57 -21.79
N LEU A 578 1.32 -17.15 -21.08
CA LEU A 578 1.50 -15.78 -20.62
C LEU A 578 1.94 -14.89 -21.80
N LYS A 579 1.51 -13.65 -21.79
CA LYS A 579 1.84 -12.64 -22.79
C LYS A 579 2.09 -11.31 -22.08
N GLY A 580 2.99 -10.50 -22.64
CA GLY A 580 3.22 -9.15 -22.19
C GLY A 580 2.74 -8.12 -23.21
N SER A 581 2.68 -6.88 -22.76
CA SER A 581 2.48 -5.70 -23.61
C SER A 581 3.56 -4.69 -23.24
N ALA A 582 4.35 -4.25 -24.23
CA ALA A 582 5.44 -3.33 -23.97
C ALA A 582 5.12 -1.91 -24.44
N ALA A 583 5.48 -0.92 -23.60
CA ALA A 583 5.41 0.50 -23.89
C ALA A 583 6.81 1.14 -23.80
N VAL A 584 7.01 2.23 -24.54
CA VAL A 584 8.28 2.97 -24.57
C VAL A 584 8.03 4.46 -24.38
N ALA A 585 8.73 5.09 -23.45
CA ALA A 585 8.65 6.53 -23.27
C ALA A 585 9.90 7.10 -22.57
N LYS A 586 10.05 8.43 -22.60
CA LYS A 586 11.10 9.17 -21.87
C LYS A 586 10.74 9.46 -20.42
N THR A 587 9.49 9.26 -20.02
CA THR A 587 8.98 9.52 -18.66
C THR A 587 8.06 8.39 -18.24
N LEU A 588 7.89 8.19 -16.93
CA LEU A 588 6.88 7.25 -16.44
C LEU A 588 5.45 7.68 -16.80
N ALA A 589 5.20 8.98 -16.96
CA ALA A 589 3.90 9.48 -17.43
C ALA A 589 3.57 9.00 -18.85
N GLY A 590 4.55 9.02 -19.75
CA GLY A 590 4.38 8.52 -21.13
C GLY A 590 4.10 7.02 -21.19
N ILE A 591 4.67 6.25 -20.26
CA ILE A 591 4.38 4.81 -20.14
C ILE A 591 2.97 4.54 -19.59
N LYS A 592 2.58 5.25 -18.52
CA LYS A 592 1.41 4.87 -17.71
C LYS A 592 0.11 5.57 -18.10
N LEU A 593 0.16 6.66 -18.84
CA LEU A 593 -1.00 7.53 -19.10
C LEU A 593 -1.31 7.75 -20.59
N GLU A 594 -0.52 7.18 -21.49
CA GLU A 594 -0.70 7.34 -22.96
C GLU A 594 -1.29 6.10 -23.65
N GLU A 595 -1.87 5.16 -22.86
CA GLU A 595 -2.68 4.06 -23.37
C GLU A 595 -4.13 4.46 -23.72
#